data_11f0f9418f2a8df04bceb0f2f8cf499c
#
_entry.id   11f0f9418f2a8df04bceb0f2f8cf499c
#
_cell.length_a   1.000
_cell.length_b   1.000
_cell.length_c   1.000
_cell.angle_alpha   90.00
_cell.angle_beta   90.00
_cell.angle_gamma   90.00
#
_symmetry.space_group_name_H-M   'P 1'
#
loop_
_entity.id
_entity.type
_entity.pdbx_description
1 polymer ?
#
loop_
_entity_poly.entity_id
_entity_poly.type
_entity_poly.pdbx_seq_one_letter_code
_entity_poly.pdbx_strand_id
1 'polypeptide(L)'
;MREFFIFEIKDEFKSLYQDKPSILYQILEQIYFLGEENAKYGYSLFHQLTKKIDKEKIDQHIFIKYHQSIPYSKRKGVHYYNEPGHDEIGSLIVKRSYMRLKTNYYNSFFLKILNSLNNNYFICDFKNQDYFFLENYLIIINSSYYHENASYYLSFF
;
A
#
# COMPACT_ATOMS: atom_id res chain seq x y z
N MET A 1 -8.82 -11.54 5.52
CA MET A 1 -7.55 -10.92 5.06
C MET A 1 -7.86 -9.91 3.98
N ARG A 2 -7.34 -8.70 4.12
CA ARG A 2 -7.55 -7.62 3.15
C ARG A 2 -6.45 -7.63 2.10
N GLU A 3 -6.79 -7.16 0.89
CA GLU A 3 -5.85 -7.00 -0.20
C GLU A 3 -5.77 -5.54 -0.60
N PHE A 4 -4.56 -4.99 -0.53
CA PHE A 4 -4.29 -3.61 -0.89
C PHE A 4 -3.43 -3.54 -2.14
N PHE A 5 -3.78 -2.63 -3.03
CA PHE A 5 -2.96 -2.23 -4.16
C PHE A 5 -2.28 -0.91 -3.81
N ILE A 6 -0.98 -0.83 -4.01
CA ILE A 6 -0.15 0.29 -3.60
C ILE A 6 0.47 0.91 -4.84
N PHE A 7 0.18 2.19 -5.05
CA PHE A 7 0.65 2.95 -6.20
C PHE A 7 1.56 4.08 -5.74
N GLU A 8 2.65 4.32 -6.49
CA GLU A 8 3.47 5.51 -6.29
C GLU A 8 2.95 6.62 -7.18
N ILE A 9 2.37 7.65 -6.59
CA ILE A 9 1.74 8.75 -7.30
C ILE A 9 2.79 9.82 -7.61
N LYS A 10 2.74 10.37 -8.83
CA LYS A 10 3.62 11.48 -9.20
C LYS A 10 3.38 12.70 -8.32
N ASP A 11 4.43 13.47 -8.04
CA ASP A 11 4.38 14.60 -7.10
C ASP A 11 3.29 15.61 -7.44
N GLU A 12 3.12 15.95 -8.73
CA GLU A 12 2.11 16.90 -9.17
C GLU A 12 0.69 16.41 -8.87
N PHE A 13 0.44 15.11 -8.97
CA PHE A 13 -0.88 14.55 -8.69
C PHE A 13 -1.11 14.31 -7.20
N LYS A 14 -0.06 14.01 -6.44
CA LYS A 14 -0.17 13.98 -4.98
C LYS A 14 -0.60 15.35 -4.45
N SER A 15 0.03 16.42 -4.90
CA SER A 15 -0.33 17.79 -4.51
C SER A 15 -1.76 18.14 -4.89
N LEU A 16 -2.21 17.68 -6.06
CA LEU A 16 -3.55 17.94 -6.56
C LEU A 16 -4.63 17.20 -5.77
N TYR A 17 -4.39 15.94 -5.40
CA TYR A 17 -5.41 15.06 -4.83
C TYR A 17 -5.26 14.79 -3.33
N GLN A 18 -4.25 15.34 -2.66
CA GLN A 18 -4.05 15.08 -1.23
C GLN A 18 -5.25 15.50 -0.36
N ASP A 19 -5.98 16.54 -0.77
CA ASP A 19 -7.19 17.01 -0.09
C ASP A 19 -8.48 16.40 -0.68
N LYS A 20 -8.36 15.67 -1.79
CA LYS A 20 -9.47 15.03 -2.50
C LYS A 20 -9.09 13.59 -2.91
N PRO A 21 -8.69 12.74 -1.97
CA PRO A 21 -8.22 11.39 -2.30
C PRO A 21 -9.30 10.53 -2.95
N SER A 22 -10.58 10.83 -2.72
CA SER A 22 -11.69 10.10 -3.33
C SER A 22 -11.69 10.20 -4.86
N ILE A 23 -11.25 11.33 -5.41
CA ILE A 23 -11.19 11.53 -6.86
C ILE A 23 -10.09 10.64 -7.45
N LEU A 24 -8.91 10.62 -6.83
CA LEU A 24 -7.83 9.76 -7.25
C LEU A 24 -8.23 8.28 -7.19
N TYR A 25 -8.88 7.88 -6.09
CA TYR A 25 -9.39 6.52 -5.94
C TYR A 25 -10.38 6.15 -7.07
N GLN A 26 -11.32 7.02 -7.40
CA GLN A 26 -12.29 6.76 -8.47
C GLN A 26 -11.61 6.56 -9.82
N ILE A 27 -10.58 7.34 -10.13
CA ILE A 27 -9.83 7.18 -11.37
C ILE A 27 -9.11 5.82 -11.39
N LEU A 28 -8.43 5.46 -10.32
CA LEU A 28 -7.72 4.19 -10.22
C LEU A 28 -8.67 2.99 -10.23
N GLU A 29 -9.83 3.12 -9.59
CA GLU A 29 -10.87 2.09 -9.61
C GLU A 29 -11.40 1.86 -11.02
N GLN A 30 -11.67 2.93 -11.77
CA GLN A 30 -12.11 2.82 -13.16
C GLN A 30 -11.05 2.12 -14.02
N ILE A 31 -9.77 2.46 -13.84
CA ILE A 31 -8.69 1.79 -14.56
C ILE A 31 -8.63 0.31 -14.20
N TYR A 32 -8.76 -0.03 -12.93
CA TYR A 32 -8.72 -1.41 -12.44
C TYR A 32 -9.83 -2.28 -13.06
N PHE A 33 -11.02 -1.72 -13.23
CA PHE A 33 -12.18 -2.44 -13.78
C PHE A 33 -12.36 -2.27 -15.30
N LEU A 34 -11.43 -1.62 -16.01
CA LEU A 34 -11.53 -1.48 -17.46
C LEU A 34 -11.46 -2.84 -18.16
N GLY A 35 -12.34 -3.05 -19.12
CA GLY A 35 -12.29 -4.20 -20.00
C GLY A 35 -11.14 -4.11 -21.01
N GLU A 36 -10.85 -5.22 -21.69
CA GLU A 36 -9.77 -5.33 -22.67
C GLU A 36 -9.86 -4.29 -23.80
N GLU A 37 -11.08 -3.91 -24.19
CA GLU A 37 -11.32 -2.93 -25.26
C GLU A 37 -10.73 -1.56 -24.94
N ASN A 38 -10.69 -1.18 -23.66
CA ASN A 38 -10.19 0.11 -23.18
C ASN A 38 -8.84 0.00 -22.45
N ALA A 39 -8.20 -1.16 -22.46
CA ALA A 39 -6.99 -1.40 -21.70
C ALA A 39 -5.85 -0.44 -22.10
N LYS A 40 -5.73 -0.12 -23.39
CA LYS A 40 -4.69 0.81 -23.87
C LYS A 40 -4.88 2.22 -23.33
N TYR A 41 -6.12 2.69 -23.29
CA TYR A 41 -6.44 3.99 -22.72
C TYR A 41 -6.17 4.02 -21.21
N GLY A 42 -6.60 2.99 -20.49
CA GLY A 42 -6.35 2.85 -19.07
C GLY A 42 -4.87 2.79 -18.75
N TYR A 43 -4.07 2.07 -19.54
CA TYR A 43 -2.62 2.00 -19.40
C TYR A 43 -1.98 3.37 -19.55
N SER A 44 -2.35 4.13 -20.56
CA SER A 44 -1.83 5.49 -20.78
C SER A 44 -2.16 6.41 -19.61
N LEU A 45 -3.41 6.43 -19.17
CA LEU A 45 -3.85 7.26 -18.04
C LEU A 45 -3.13 6.85 -16.73
N PHE A 46 -3.00 5.56 -16.50
CA PHE A 46 -2.29 5.03 -15.33
C PHE A 46 -0.83 5.53 -15.29
N HIS A 47 -0.13 5.50 -16.41
CA HIS A 47 1.25 5.95 -16.49
C HIS A 47 1.40 7.48 -16.42
N GLN A 48 0.34 8.23 -16.69
CA GLN A 48 0.34 9.67 -16.42
C GLN A 48 0.27 9.97 -14.93
N LEU A 49 -0.46 9.18 -14.17
CA LEU A 49 -0.70 9.41 -12.74
C LEU A 49 0.39 8.84 -11.85
N THR A 50 0.99 7.72 -12.26
CA THR A 50 1.87 6.93 -11.39
C THR A 50 3.31 6.93 -11.88
N LYS A 51 4.24 6.82 -10.93
CA LYS A 51 5.65 6.51 -11.20
C LYS A 51 5.85 5.01 -11.24
N LYS A 52 6.82 4.57 -12.04
CA LYS A 52 7.33 3.20 -11.95
C LYS A 52 7.99 2.99 -10.59
N ILE A 53 7.69 1.87 -9.99
CA ILE A 53 8.28 1.45 -8.72
C ILE A 53 9.64 0.83 -9.00
N ASP A 54 10.65 1.22 -8.24
CA ASP A 54 11.98 0.60 -8.29
C ASP A 54 11.94 -0.73 -7.53
N LYS A 55 11.45 -1.75 -8.24
CA LYS A 55 11.23 -3.09 -7.69
C LYS A 55 12.48 -3.67 -7.05
N GLU A 56 13.60 -3.63 -7.77
CA GLU A 56 14.86 -4.22 -7.32
C GLU A 56 15.36 -3.55 -6.04
N LYS A 57 15.26 -2.24 -5.97
CA LYS A 57 15.68 -1.46 -4.80
C LYS A 57 14.83 -1.79 -3.57
N ILE A 58 13.53 -1.85 -3.73
CA ILE A 58 12.61 -2.14 -2.62
C ILE A 58 12.78 -3.59 -2.16
N ASP A 59 12.80 -4.55 -3.10
CA ASP A 59 13.01 -5.96 -2.76
C ASP A 59 14.32 -6.16 -1.99
N GLN A 60 15.39 -5.53 -2.47
CA GLN A 60 16.70 -5.63 -1.84
C GLN A 60 16.72 -4.96 -0.45
N HIS A 61 16.10 -3.79 -0.34
CA HIS A 61 16.04 -3.07 0.94
C HIS A 61 15.33 -3.91 2.02
N ILE A 62 14.19 -4.48 1.69
CA ILE A 62 13.45 -5.31 2.63
C ILE A 62 14.24 -6.57 3.00
N PHE A 63 14.79 -7.25 2.00
CA PHE A 63 15.54 -8.48 2.22
C PHE A 63 16.78 -8.26 3.08
N ILE A 64 17.61 -7.29 2.74
CA ILE A 64 18.85 -7.01 3.49
C ILE A 64 18.53 -6.66 4.95
N LYS A 65 17.51 -5.85 5.17
CA LYS A 65 17.18 -5.39 6.51
C LYS A 65 16.55 -6.47 7.38
N TYR A 66 15.77 -7.39 6.82
CA TYR A 66 14.92 -8.30 7.59
C TYR A 66 15.19 -9.80 7.40
N HIS A 67 16.09 -10.21 6.50
CA HIS A 67 16.30 -11.63 6.21
C HIS A 67 16.75 -12.47 7.41
N GLN A 68 17.34 -11.84 8.43
CA GLN A 68 17.73 -12.52 9.67
C GLN A 68 16.65 -12.46 10.76
N SER A 69 15.56 -11.76 10.51
CA SER A 69 14.45 -11.66 11.45
C SER A 69 13.55 -12.88 11.32
N ILE A 70 13.25 -13.55 12.44
CA ILE A 70 12.48 -14.79 12.46
C ILE A 70 11.10 -14.66 11.80
N PRO A 71 10.30 -13.57 12.03
CA PRO A 71 8.99 -13.44 11.42
C PRO A 71 9.01 -13.25 9.90
N TYR A 72 10.13 -12.82 9.36
CA TYR A 72 10.24 -12.48 7.94
C TYR A 72 10.79 -13.66 7.14
N SER A 73 10.26 -13.85 5.93
CA SER A 73 10.82 -14.76 4.93
C SER A 73 10.53 -14.26 3.51
N LYS A 74 11.32 -14.74 2.55
CA LYS A 74 11.12 -14.41 1.14
C LYS A 74 11.14 -15.69 0.32
N ARG A 75 10.12 -15.92 -0.52
CA ARG A 75 10.04 -17.07 -1.41
C ARG A 75 9.45 -16.65 -2.75
N LYS A 76 10.13 -17.04 -3.85
CA LYS A 76 9.65 -16.79 -5.23
C LYS A 76 9.26 -15.33 -5.47
N GLY A 77 10.08 -14.40 -4.98
CA GLY A 77 9.82 -12.97 -5.16
C GLY A 77 8.74 -12.37 -4.25
N VAL A 78 8.18 -13.15 -3.33
CA VAL A 78 7.16 -12.68 -2.38
C VAL A 78 7.78 -12.56 -1.00
N HIS A 79 7.59 -11.39 -0.38
CA HIS A 79 7.96 -11.16 1.01
C HIS A 79 6.83 -11.61 1.92
N TYR A 80 7.15 -12.36 2.96
CA TYR A 80 6.18 -12.86 3.95
C TYR A 80 6.54 -12.36 5.34
N TYR A 81 5.52 -12.07 6.12
CA TYR A 81 5.65 -11.74 7.54
C TYR A 81 4.63 -12.52 8.33
N ASN A 82 5.10 -13.26 9.33
CA ASN A 82 4.25 -14.03 10.23
C ASN A 82 4.76 -13.84 11.66
N GLU A 83 4.06 -13.02 12.43
CA GLU A 83 4.38 -12.73 13.83
C GLU A 83 3.35 -13.39 14.75
N PRO A 84 3.63 -14.59 15.29
CA PRO A 84 2.65 -15.32 16.10
C PRO A 84 2.20 -14.56 17.36
N GLY A 85 3.09 -13.77 17.95
CA GLY A 85 2.81 -13.01 19.16
C GLY A 85 1.77 -11.91 18.98
N HIS A 86 1.55 -11.45 17.74
CA HIS A 86 0.58 -10.42 17.39
C HIS A 86 -0.48 -10.90 16.41
N ASP A 87 -0.47 -12.20 16.07
CA ASP A 87 -1.33 -12.79 15.05
C ASP A 87 -1.27 -12.05 13.71
N GLU A 88 -0.16 -11.40 13.42
CA GLU A 88 0.01 -10.69 12.16
C GLU A 88 0.53 -11.65 11.08
N ILE A 89 -0.22 -11.72 9.99
CA ILE A 89 0.16 -12.45 8.78
C ILE A 89 0.04 -11.50 7.60
N GLY A 90 1.11 -11.40 6.81
CA GLY A 90 1.10 -10.56 5.63
C GLY A 90 2.00 -11.09 4.53
N SER A 91 1.69 -10.70 3.30
CA SER A 91 2.55 -10.93 2.14
C SER A 91 2.57 -9.71 1.25
N LEU A 92 3.77 -9.36 0.75
CA LEU A 92 3.98 -8.24 -0.14
C LEU A 92 4.64 -8.71 -1.43
N ILE A 93 4.03 -8.37 -2.56
CA ILE A 93 4.61 -8.55 -3.89
C ILE A 93 4.92 -7.18 -4.46
N VAL A 94 6.18 -6.93 -4.78
CA VAL A 94 6.61 -5.69 -5.43
C VAL A 94 6.67 -5.92 -6.93
N LYS A 95 5.88 -5.14 -7.69
CA LYS A 95 5.91 -5.11 -9.14
C LYS A 95 6.38 -3.74 -9.62
N ARG A 96 6.65 -3.60 -10.90
CA ARG A 96 7.14 -2.31 -11.45
C ARG A 96 6.07 -1.23 -11.53
N SER A 97 4.80 -1.63 -11.65
CA SER A 97 3.68 -0.69 -11.78
C SER A 97 2.95 -0.44 -10.48
N TYR A 98 2.97 -1.40 -9.56
CA TYR A 98 2.30 -1.33 -8.27
C TYR A 98 2.83 -2.40 -7.33
N MET A 99 2.44 -2.32 -6.07
CA MET A 99 2.67 -3.40 -5.10
C MET A 99 1.33 -3.97 -4.66
N ARG A 100 1.34 -5.23 -4.26
CA ARG A 100 0.15 -5.90 -3.72
C ARG A 100 0.45 -6.43 -2.33
N LEU A 101 -0.31 -5.96 -1.36
CA LEU A 101 -0.20 -6.37 0.04
C LEU A 101 -1.45 -7.13 0.45
N LYS A 102 -1.26 -8.34 0.97
CA LYS A 102 -2.31 -9.06 1.70
C LYS A 102 -1.96 -9.06 3.17
N THR A 103 -2.90 -8.68 4.03
CA THR A 103 -2.67 -8.59 5.46
C THR A 103 -3.95 -8.77 6.26
N ASN A 104 -3.83 -9.34 7.44
CA ASN A 104 -4.91 -9.43 8.43
C ASN A 104 -4.80 -8.38 9.53
N TYR A 105 -3.79 -7.51 9.46
CA TYR A 105 -3.47 -6.58 10.54
C TYR A 105 -3.46 -5.13 10.04
N TYR A 106 -4.19 -4.25 10.74
CA TYR A 106 -4.35 -2.87 10.34
C TYR A 106 -3.05 -2.06 10.39
N ASN A 107 -2.15 -2.37 11.30
CA ASN A 107 -0.85 -1.72 11.44
C ASN A 107 0.25 -2.62 10.87
N SER A 108 0.10 -2.98 9.59
CA SER A 108 0.95 -3.94 8.92
C SER A 108 2.42 -3.57 8.96
N PHE A 109 3.25 -4.57 9.23
CA PHE A 109 4.71 -4.50 9.14
C PHE A 109 5.18 -3.90 7.81
N PHE A 110 4.60 -4.35 6.69
CA PHE A 110 5.00 -3.85 5.38
C PHE A 110 4.60 -2.40 5.15
N LEU A 111 3.46 -1.96 5.64
CA LEU A 111 3.07 -0.55 5.50
C LEU A 111 4.02 0.39 6.25
N LYS A 112 4.51 -0.02 7.40
CA LYS A 112 5.50 0.75 8.15
C LYS A 112 6.82 0.89 7.38
N ILE A 113 7.28 -0.21 6.77
CA ILE A 113 8.50 -0.19 5.95
C ILE A 113 8.31 0.75 4.75
N LEU A 114 7.22 0.60 4.02
CA LEU A 114 6.95 1.40 2.82
C LEU A 114 6.85 2.88 3.14
N ASN A 115 6.23 3.24 4.26
CA ASN A 115 6.12 4.63 4.67
C ASN A 115 7.49 5.28 4.91
N SER A 116 8.48 4.51 5.33
CA SER A 116 9.84 5.02 5.53
C SER A 116 10.61 5.25 4.22
N LEU A 117 10.13 4.68 3.11
CA LEU A 117 10.81 4.73 1.82
C LEU A 117 10.33 5.87 0.92
N ASN A 118 9.05 6.22 0.99
CA ASN A 118 8.46 7.20 0.05
C ASN A 118 7.17 7.78 0.63
N ASN A 119 6.95 9.09 0.39
CA ASN A 119 5.77 9.81 0.86
C ASN A 119 4.59 9.78 -0.13
N ASN A 120 4.77 9.20 -1.32
CA ASN A 120 3.80 9.30 -2.41
C ASN A 120 2.99 8.02 -2.61
N TYR A 121 3.03 7.08 -1.69
CA TYR A 121 2.25 5.86 -1.81
C TYR A 121 0.77 6.13 -1.52
N PHE A 122 -0.07 5.70 -2.46
CA PHE A 122 -1.53 5.69 -2.35
C PHE A 122 -2.03 4.25 -2.32
N ILE A 123 -2.85 3.95 -1.33
CA ILE A 123 -3.30 2.60 -1.03
C ILE A 123 -4.77 2.47 -1.41
N CYS A 124 -5.11 1.41 -2.16
CA CYS A 124 -6.49 1.13 -2.56
C CYS A 124 -6.88 -0.29 -2.16
N ASP A 125 -8.03 -0.42 -1.53
CA ASP A 125 -8.73 -1.69 -1.35
C ASP A 125 -9.99 -1.64 -2.23
N PHE A 126 -9.90 -2.18 -3.44
CA PHE A 126 -10.99 -2.10 -4.40
C PHE A 126 -12.20 -2.96 -4.00
N LYS A 127 -11.99 -4.01 -3.23
CA LYS A 127 -13.07 -4.86 -2.76
C LYS A 127 -13.93 -4.17 -1.72
N ASN A 128 -13.32 -3.43 -0.79
CA ASN A 128 -14.01 -2.75 0.30
C ASN A 128 -14.19 -1.26 0.05
N GLN A 129 -13.79 -0.76 -1.12
CA GLN A 129 -13.90 0.65 -1.50
C GLN A 129 -13.24 1.58 -0.49
N ASP A 130 -12.06 1.20 -0.04
CA ASP A 130 -11.27 1.96 0.93
C ASP A 130 -9.97 2.45 0.31
N TYR A 131 -9.51 3.61 0.73
CA TYR A 131 -8.33 4.25 0.16
C TYR A 131 -7.73 5.28 1.10
N PHE A 132 -6.42 5.47 1.01
CA PHE A 132 -5.73 6.51 1.79
C PHE A 132 -4.32 6.73 1.24
N PHE A 133 -3.77 7.94 1.45
CA PHE A 133 -2.34 8.15 1.34
C PHE A 133 -1.66 7.55 2.57
N LEU A 134 -0.65 6.73 2.35
CA LEU A 134 0.01 5.99 3.42
C LEU A 134 0.57 6.89 4.52
N GLU A 135 1.15 8.01 4.14
CA GLU A 135 1.69 9.00 5.07
C GLU A 135 0.65 9.48 6.09
N ASN A 136 -0.53 9.86 5.62
CA ASN A 136 -1.62 10.34 6.47
C ASN A 136 -2.18 9.26 7.38
N TYR A 137 -2.28 8.05 6.86
CA TYR A 137 -2.82 6.91 7.59
C TYR A 137 -1.98 6.57 8.82
N LEU A 138 -0.65 6.51 8.68
CA LEU A 138 0.23 6.18 9.79
C LEU A 138 0.32 7.30 10.83
N ILE A 139 0.15 8.55 10.44
CA ILE A 139 0.03 9.68 11.38
C ILE A 139 -1.22 9.50 12.24
N ILE A 140 -2.36 9.17 11.64
CA ILE A 140 -3.61 8.93 12.36
C ILE A 140 -3.46 7.77 13.36
N ILE A 141 -2.89 6.65 12.95
CA ILE A 141 -2.66 5.50 13.81
C ILE A 141 -1.71 5.85 14.96
N ASN A 142 -0.61 6.53 14.68
CA ASN A 142 0.35 6.91 15.71
C ASN A 142 -0.27 7.88 16.72
N SER A 143 -1.10 8.82 16.28
CA SER A 143 -1.81 9.73 17.18
C SER A 143 -2.84 9.02 18.04
N SER A 144 -3.42 7.91 17.57
CA SER A 144 -4.39 7.12 18.33
C SER A 144 -3.77 6.36 19.49
N TYR A 145 -2.50 6.02 19.43
CA TYR A 145 -1.78 5.39 20.54
C TYR A 145 -1.64 6.31 21.76
N TYR A 146 -1.71 7.62 21.56
CA TYR A 146 -1.64 8.62 22.62
C TYR A 146 -3.02 9.01 23.20
N HIS A 147 -4.11 8.56 22.58
CA HIS A 147 -5.47 8.74 23.04
C HIS A 147 -6.08 7.38 23.36
N GLU A 148 -6.65 7.21 24.54
CA GLU A 148 -7.18 5.96 25.11
C GLU A 148 -8.32 5.30 24.28
N ASN A 149 -8.59 5.75 23.06
CA ASN A 149 -9.66 5.26 22.20
C ASN A 149 -9.14 4.49 20.98
N ALA A 150 -8.24 3.53 21.19
CA ALA A 150 -7.75 2.66 20.11
C ALA A 150 -8.89 1.92 19.39
N SER A 151 -10.00 1.62 20.06
CA SER A 151 -11.16 0.95 19.48
C SER A 151 -11.88 1.79 18.41
N TYR A 152 -11.82 3.11 18.49
CA TYR A 152 -12.44 4.00 17.52
C TYR A 152 -11.76 3.90 16.15
N TYR A 153 -10.45 3.75 16.13
CA TYR A 153 -9.67 3.68 14.90
C TYR A 153 -9.71 2.30 14.24
N LEU A 154 -10.00 1.26 15.01
CA LEU A 154 -10.21 -0.08 14.45
C LEU A 154 -11.48 -0.16 13.58
N SER A 155 -12.40 0.78 13.71
CA SER A 155 -13.62 0.83 12.89
C SER A 155 -13.35 1.25 11.44
N PHE A 156 -12.15 1.79 11.12
CA PHE A 156 -11.74 2.09 9.74
C PHE A 156 -11.32 0.85 8.94
N PHE A 157 -11.20 -0.28 9.59
CA PHE A 157 -10.89 -1.58 9.01
C PHE A 157 -12.01 -2.55 9.20
#